data_420aee6be6aa07bb6437f9e7dfb76de9
#
_entry.id   420aee6be6aa07bb6437f9e7dfb76de9
#
_cell.length_a   1.000
_cell.length_b   1.000
_cell.length_c   1.000
_cell.angle_alpha   90.00
_cell.angle_beta   90.00
_cell.angle_gamma   90.00
#
_symmetry.space_group_name_H-M   'P 1'
#
loop_
_entity.id
_entity.type
_entity.pdbx_description
1 polymer ?
#
loop_
_entity_poly.entity_id
_entity_poly.type
_entity_poly.pdbx_seq_one_letter_code
_entity_poly.pdbx_strand_id
1 'polypeptide(L)'
;EEEDGEIWKEYTQMLDVFYTLGIRVFLFETFSELRWLPKLAKYCKNKEEQTVVIAELALNPMGYTQHGFGMTEILQELTSDVNFDIVGFNCGVGALHMKKLLQSQKFPKEFLLSVFPNAGYQQEMQGRTLVFHDTAYYAGQMKEILALGANLVGGCCGTTPGHIRALKKVVQNQEQVRPKKLAKENENFGEVKDNPTPFIRKLRGGKKVFVVELDAPFDASSDKFRKGVCALQENGVDIITVSDSPMARARADASLLAVYAKKCADVEIMPHVAMRDRNLIGLRSEI
;
A
#
# COMPACT_ATOMS: atom_id res chain seq x y z
N GLU A 1 6.37 4.26 25.66
CA GLU A 1 7.85 4.41 25.89
C GLU A 1 8.44 3.18 26.60
N GLU A 2 7.77 2.62 27.63
CA GLU A 2 8.23 1.42 28.36
C GLU A 2 8.18 0.17 27.45
N GLU A 3 7.09 -0.05 26.75
CA GLU A 3 6.89 -1.13 25.79
C GLU A 3 7.89 -1.07 24.62
N ASP A 4 8.22 0.12 24.14
CA ASP A 4 9.25 0.33 23.12
C ASP A 4 10.65 -0.06 23.57
N GLY A 5 10.95 0.17 24.84
CA GLY A 5 12.22 -0.23 25.44
C GLY A 5 12.36 -1.75 25.52
N GLU A 6 11.28 -2.46 25.81
CA GLU A 6 11.28 -3.93 25.89
C GLU A 6 11.44 -4.54 24.47
N ILE A 7 10.66 -4.07 23.49
CA ILE A 7 10.78 -4.52 22.08
C ILE A 7 12.20 -4.30 21.55
N TRP A 8 12.77 -3.12 21.79
CA TRP A 8 14.15 -2.82 21.39
C TRP A 8 15.16 -3.77 22.02
N LYS A 9 15.00 -4.06 23.30
CA LYS A 9 15.86 -4.98 24.02
C LYS A 9 15.77 -6.40 23.47
N GLU A 10 14.58 -6.88 23.15
CA GLU A 10 14.38 -8.19 22.54
C GLU A 10 15.06 -8.31 21.18
N TYR A 11 14.90 -7.32 20.29
CA TYR A 11 15.57 -7.29 18.99
C TYR A 11 17.10 -7.33 19.15
N THR A 12 17.64 -6.49 20.03
CA THR A 12 19.11 -6.39 20.20
C THR A 12 19.68 -7.65 20.83
N GLN A 13 19.01 -8.24 21.81
CA GLN A 13 19.42 -9.52 22.39
C GLN A 13 19.44 -10.65 21.36
N MET A 14 18.44 -10.75 20.53
CA MET A 14 18.40 -11.75 19.46
C MET A 14 19.55 -11.54 18.45
N LEU A 15 19.77 -10.30 18.01
CA LEU A 15 20.87 -9.98 17.12
C LEU A 15 22.23 -10.32 17.75
N ASP A 16 22.43 -10.01 19.04
CA ASP A 16 23.67 -10.32 19.74
C ASP A 16 23.97 -11.82 19.80
N VAL A 17 22.94 -12.64 20.01
CA VAL A 17 23.09 -14.10 19.94
C VAL A 17 23.54 -14.54 18.55
N PHE A 18 22.94 -14.01 17.48
CA PHE A 18 23.35 -14.33 16.12
C PHE A 18 24.79 -13.89 15.82
N TYR A 19 25.21 -12.72 16.30
CA TYR A 19 26.58 -12.26 16.17
C TYR A 19 27.59 -13.20 16.86
N THR A 20 27.25 -13.74 18.04
CA THR A 20 28.14 -14.72 18.75
C THR A 20 28.30 -16.02 17.95
N LEU A 21 27.30 -16.37 17.12
CA LEU A 21 27.32 -17.51 16.22
C LEU A 21 27.99 -17.25 14.87
N GLY A 22 28.54 -16.05 14.68
CA GLY A 22 29.22 -15.69 13.43
C GLY A 22 28.30 -15.29 12.28
N ILE A 23 27.00 -15.07 12.52
CA ILE A 23 26.06 -14.59 11.50
C ILE A 23 26.33 -13.12 11.17
N ARG A 24 26.38 -12.80 9.88
CA ARG A 24 26.69 -11.44 9.37
C ARG A 24 25.74 -11.00 8.25
N VAL A 25 24.71 -11.76 7.97
CA VAL A 25 23.66 -11.40 7.01
C VAL A 25 22.33 -11.47 7.75
N PHE A 26 21.65 -10.35 7.86
CA PHE A 26 20.36 -10.23 8.55
C PHE A 26 19.28 -9.82 7.57
N LEU A 27 18.22 -10.60 7.53
CA LEU A 27 17.00 -10.31 6.77
C LEU A 27 15.88 -9.98 7.77
N PHE A 28 15.46 -8.72 7.76
CA PHE A 28 14.29 -8.24 8.49
C PHE A 28 13.08 -8.36 7.56
N GLU A 29 12.35 -9.48 7.64
CA GLU A 29 11.28 -9.79 6.70
C GLU A 29 9.87 -9.53 7.26
N THR A 30 8.93 -9.25 6.36
CA THR A 30 7.49 -9.13 6.65
C THR A 30 7.15 -7.97 7.60
N PHE A 31 7.99 -6.95 7.62
CA PHE A 31 7.68 -5.75 8.38
C PHE A 31 6.48 -5.02 7.78
N SER A 32 5.71 -4.35 8.62
CA SER A 32 4.53 -3.56 8.22
C SER A 32 4.67 -2.08 8.58
N GLU A 33 5.74 -1.73 9.31
CA GLU A 33 6.09 -0.37 9.71
C GLU A 33 7.58 -0.09 9.55
N LEU A 34 7.93 1.18 9.43
CA LEU A 34 9.32 1.62 9.24
C LEU A 34 10.06 1.90 10.56
N ARG A 35 9.33 2.05 11.63
CA ARG A 35 9.80 2.56 12.94
C ARG A 35 11.08 1.92 13.47
N TRP A 36 11.21 0.59 13.35
CA TRP A 36 12.33 -0.16 13.91
C TRP A 36 13.46 -0.39 12.92
N LEU A 37 13.14 -0.46 11.63
CA LEU A 37 14.11 -0.87 10.60
C LEU A 37 15.37 -0.01 10.56
N PRO A 38 15.31 1.35 10.53
CA PRO A 38 16.54 2.16 10.53
C PRO A 38 17.37 1.98 11.79
N LYS A 39 16.72 1.83 12.95
CA LYS A 39 17.42 1.61 14.22
C LYS A 39 18.13 0.27 14.24
N LEU A 40 17.49 -0.79 13.76
CA LEU A 40 18.04 -2.13 13.67
C LEU A 40 19.20 -2.19 12.67
N ALA A 41 19.06 -1.58 11.50
CA ALA A 41 20.12 -1.50 10.51
C ALA A 41 21.34 -0.79 11.06
N LYS A 42 21.15 0.37 11.68
CA LYS A 42 22.23 1.10 12.34
C LYS A 42 22.88 0.30 13.46
N TYR A 43 22.11 -0.43 14.27
CA TYR A 43 22.65 -1.31 15.30
C TYR A 43 23.57 -2.38 14.70
N CYS A 44 23.12 -3.03 13.62
CA CYS A 44 23.91 -4.05 12.92
C CYS A 44 25.22 -3.46 12.37
N LYS A 45 25.19 -2.33 11.68
CA LYS A 45 26.38 -1.68 11.12
C LYS A 45 27.34 -1.18 12.19
N ASN A 46 26.84 -0.71 13.35
CA ASN A 46 27.68 -0.31 14.48
C ASN A 46 28.37 -1.49 15.15
N LYS A 47 27.74 -2.68 15.16
CA LYS A 47 28.39 -3.90 15.68
C LYS A 47 29.52 -4.35 14.76
N GLU A 48 29.28 -4.36 13.46
CA GLU A 48 30.24 -4.74 12.44
C GLU A 48 29.85 -4.14 11.10
N GLU A 49 30.69 -3.24 10.57
CA GLU A 49 30.40 -2.46 9.35
C GLU A 49 30.12 -3.32 8.12
N GLN A 50 30.74 -4.50 8.03
CA GLN A 50 30.58 -5.43 6.92
C GLN A 50 29.30 -6.28 6.99
N THR A 51 28.50 -6.12 8.04
CA THR A 51 27.21 -6.82 8.15
C THR A 51 26.29 -6.44 6.98
N VAL A 52 25.75 -7.44 6.32
CA VAL A 52 24.72 -7.24 5.27
C VAL A 52 23.35 -7.14 5.91
N VAL A 53 22.66 -6.04 5.64
CA VAL A 53 21.33 -5.75 6.17
C VAL A 53 20.32 -5.68 5.04
N ILE A 54 19.31 -6.54 5.11
CA ILE A 54 18.23 -6.66 4.15
C ILE A 54 16.93 -6.34 4.87
N ALA A 55 16.12 -5.45 4.30
CA ALA A 55 14.78 -5.13 4.82
C ALA A 55 13.71 -5.47 3.79
N GLU A 56 12.69 -6.22 4.22
CA GLU A 56 11.54 -6.58 3.39
C GLU A 56 10.22 -6.28 4.11
N LEU A 57 9.33 -5.61 3.41
CA LEU A 57 8.01 -5.24 3.91
C LEU A 57 6.91 -5.99 3.17
N ALA A 58 5.85 -6.32 3.92
CA ALA A 58 4.67 -6.96 3.34
C ALA A 58 3.68 -5.91 2.83
N LEU A 59 3.23 -6.07 1.59
CA LEU A 59 2.28 -5.18 0.94
C LEU A 59 0.97 -5.89 0.63
N ASN A 60 -0.14 -5.16 0.78
CA ASN A 60 -1.43 -5.58 0.27
C ASN A 60 -1.53 -5.40 -1.26
N PRO A 61 -2.59 -5.87 -1.94
CA PRO A 61 -2.74 -5.72 -3.39
C PRO A 61 -2.78 -4.26 -3.89
N MET A 62 -2.99 -3.29 -3.02
CA MET A 62 -3.00 -1.86 -3.34
C MET A 62 -1.61 -1.21 -3.18
N GLY A 63 -0.60 -1.96 -2.74
CA GLY A 63 0.76 -1.46 -2.55
C GLY A 63 1.03 -0.76 -1.22
N TYR A 64 0.22 -1.04 -0.20
CA TYR A 64 0.38 -0.48 1.14
C TYR A 64 0.67 -1.57 2.17
N THR A 65 1.46 -1.25 3.19
CA THR A 65 1.61 -2.11 4.37
C THR A 65 0.35 -2.09 5.24
N GLN A 66 0.29 -2.96 6.24
CA GLN A 66 -0.80 -2.98 7.21
C GLN A 66 -0.92 -1.64 7.98
N HIS A 67 0.18 -0.92 8.17
CA HIS A 67 0.21 0.39 8.84
C HIS A 67 0.06 1.57 7.88
N GLY A 68 -0.23 1.32 6.59
CA GLY A 68 -0.56 2.36 5.60
C GLY A 68 0.62 2.97 4.86
N PHE A 69 1.85 2.49 5.04
CA PHE A 69 3.00 2.94 4.27
C PHE A 69 2.93 2.45 2.84
N GLY A 70 3.00 3.36 1.88
CA GLY A 70 3.01 3.05 0.45
C GLY A 70 4.38 2.60 -0.05
N MET A 71 4.41 1.78 -1.12
CA MET A 71 5.66 1.27 -1.70
C MET A 71 6.65 2.39 -2.06
N THR A 72 6.17 3.50 -2.61
CA THR A 72 7.01 4.66 -2.98
C THR A 72 7.68 5.28 -1.76
N GLU A 73 6.92 5.50 -0.69
CA GLU A 73 7.39 6.06 0.57
C GLU A 73 8.45 5.17 1.22
N ILE A 74 8.17 3.86 1.28
CA ILE A 74 9.11 2.85 1.80
C ILE A 74 10.44 2.90 1.04
N LEU A 75 10.37 2.91 -0.29
CA LEU A 75 11.56 2.96 -1.12
C LEU A 75 12.33 4.27 -0.91
N GLN A 76 11.66 5.41 -0.85
CA GLN A 76 12.31 6.70 -0.61
C GLN A 76 13.03 6.74 0.73
N GLU A 77 12.39 6.25 1.80
CA GLU A 77 12.96 6.27 3.14
C GLU A 77 14.13 5.28 3.27
N LEU A 78 13.89 4.01 2.95
CA LEU A 78 14.91 2.98 3.21
C LEU A 78 16.08 3.00 2.22
N THR A 79 15.89 3.42 0.96
CA THR A 79 17.02 3.50 0.03
C THR A 79 17.89 4.74 0.22
N SER A 80 17.41 5.74 0.96
CA SER A 80 18.22 6.88 1.38
C SER A 80 19.09 6.60 2.61
N ASP A 81 18.79 5.53 3.36
CA ASP A 81 19.56 5.13 4.54
C ASP A 81 20.68 4.17 4.14
N VAL A 82 21.92 4.64 4.27
CA VAL A 82 23.14 3.90 3.93
C VAL A 82 23.37 2.62 4.74
N ASN A 83 22.57 2.40 5.78
CA ASN A 83 22.69 1.19 6.61
C ASN A 83 21.98 -0.03 5.99
N PHE A 84 21.16 0.15 4.97
CA PHE A 84 20.56 -0.96 4.23
C PHE A 84 21.37 -1.29 2.97
N ASP A 85 21.70 -2.57 2.80
CA ASP A 85 22.38 -3.06 1.60
C ASP A 85 21.35 -3.48 0.54
N ILE A 86 20.20 -4.04 0.96
CA ILE A 86 19.12 -4.48 0.09
C ILE A 86 17.80 -4.10 0.75
N VAL A 87 16.87 -3.58 -0.04
CA VAL A 87 15.49 -3.33 0.40
C VAL A 87 14.53 -4.04 -0.54
N GLY A 88 13.40 -4.49 -0.03
CA GLY A 88 12.46 -5.18 -0.88
C GLY A 88 11.12 -5.48 -0.26
N PHE A 89 10.45 -6.44 -0.87
CA PHE A 89 9.08 -6.78 -0.51
C PHE A 89 8.88 -8.30 -0.49
N ASN A 90 8.27 -8.78 0.57
CA ASN A 90 7.91 -10.18 0.70
C ASN A 90 6.46 -10.34 1.16
N CYS A 91 5.91 -11.53 0.98
CA CYS A 91 4.56 -11.87 1.44
C CYS A 91 3.46 -10.91 0.93
N GLY A 92 2.29 -10.93 1.58
CA GLY A 92 1.13 -10.04 1.29
C GLY A 92 0.43 -10.32 -0.04
N VAL A 93 1.20 -10.43 -1.13
CA VAL A 93 0.67 -10.67 -2.48
C VAL A 93 1.42 -11.78 -3.22
N GLY A 94 0.75 -12.37 -4.22
CA GLY A 94 1.38 -13.32 -5.15
C GLY A 94 2.23 -12.64 -6.23
N ALA A 95 3.03 -13.43 -6.95
CA ALA A 95 4.02 -12.93 -7.92
C ALA A 95 3.45 -12.01 -9.00
N LEU A 96 2.24 -12.28 -9.52
CA LEU A 96 1.59 -11.41 -10.51
C LEU A 96 1.28 -10.01 -9.95
N HIS A 97 0.73 -9.93 -8.72
CA HIS A 97 0.43 -8.65 -8.12
C HIS A 97 1.70 -7.89 -7.74
N MET A 98 2.68 -8.59 -7.18
CA MET A 98 3.98 -8.00 -6.89
C MET A 98 4.61 -7.40 -8.15
N LYS A 99 4.57 -8.12 -9.28
CA LYS A 99 5.04 -7.60 -10.56
C LYS A 99 4.33 -6.30 -10.95
N LYS A 100 2.98 -6.25 -10.85
CA LYS A 100 2.20 -5.05 -11.17
C LYS A 100 2.57 -3.86 -10.27
N LEU A 101 2.74 -4.10 -8.98
CA LEU A 101 3.18 -3.07 -8.04
C LEU A 101 4.56 -2.53 -8.39
N LEU A 102 5.51 -3.42 -8.72
CA LEU A 102 6.86 -3.03 -9.12
C LEU A 102 6.90 -2.26 -10.45
N GLN A 103 6.03 -2.61 -11.41
CA GLN A 103 5.95 -1.92 -12.70
C GLN A 103 5.57 -0.45 -12.57
N SER A 104 4.80 -0.09 -11.54
CA SER A 104 4.38 1.29 -11.27
C SER A 104 5.45 2.15 -10.58
N GLN A 105 6.59 1.55 -10.17
CA GLN A 105 7.61 2.24 -9.38
C GLN A 105 8.82 2.68 -10.21
N LYS A 106 9.46 3.74 -9.72
CA LYS A 106 10.78 4.17 -10.20
C LYS A 106 11.81 3.79 -9.13
N PHE A 107 12.74 2.92 -9.50
CA PHE A 107 13.81 2.53 -8.60
C PHE A 107 15.05 3.43 -8.77
N PRO A 108 15.75 3.80 -7.68
CA PRO A 108 17.07 4.44 -7.75
C PRO A 108 18.07 3.57 -8.54
N LYS A 109 19.04 4.19 -9.22
CA LYS A 109 19.98 3.47 -10.11
C LYS A 109 20.94 2.53 -9.37
N GLU A 110 21.23 2.79 -8.09
CA GLU A 110 22.27 2.12 -7.30
C GLU A 110 21.69 1.27 -6.18
N PHE A 111 20.47 0.84 -6.34
CA PHE A 111 19.70 0.16 -5.31
C PHE A 111 19.54 -1.34 -5.63
N LEU A 112 19.76 -2.19 -4.62
CA LEU A 112 19.51 -3.62 -4.73
C LEU A 112 18.10 -3.95 -4.20
N LEU A 113 17.29 -4.58 -5.07
CA LEU A 113 15.92 -4.94 -4.78
C LEU A 113 15.77 -6.43 -4.49
N SER A 114 15.17 -6.75 -3.34
CA SER A 114 14.72 -8.13 -3.04
C SER A 114 13.21 -8.29 -3.24
N VAL A 115 12.81 -9.47 -3.76
CA VAL A 115 11.39 -9.75 -4.05
C VAL A 115 11.05 -11.21 -3.74
N PHE A 116 10.29 -11.44 -2.66
CA PHE A 116 9.87 -12.77 -2.21
C PHE A 116 8.33 -12.87 -2.10
N PRO A 117 7.61 -12.92 -3.23
CA PRO A 117 6.15 -12.98 -3.23
C PRO A 117 5.64 -14.36 -2.78
N ASN A 118 4.35 -14.42 -2.44
CA ASN A 118 3.67 -15.68 -2.21
C ASN A 118 3.59 -16.50 -3.50
N ALA A 119 3.63 -17.84 -3.39
CA ALA A 119 3.53 -18.73 -4.55
C ALA A 119 2.15 -18.66 -5.24
N GLY A 120 1.11 -18.25 -4.51
CA GLY A 120 -0.26 -18.06 -5.00
C GLY A 120 -1.14 -17.49 -3.90
N TYR A 121 -2.44 -17.33 -4.22
CA TYR A 121 -3.43 -16.97 -3.21
C TYR A 121 -3.97 -18.22 -2.54
N GLN A 122 -4.10 -18.14 -1.22
CA GLN A 122 -4.88 -19.12 -0.47
C GLN A 122 -6.36 -18.85 -0.76
N GLN A 123 -7.07 -19.84 -1.27
CA GLN A 123 -8.52 -19.79 -1.39
C GLN A 123 -9.12 -20.74 -0.35
N GLU A 124 -10.00 -20.21 0.48
CA GLU A 124 -10.84 -21.06 1.32
C GLU A 124 -12.01 -21.57 0.51
N MET A 125 -12.04 -22.86 0.23
CA MET A 125 -13.18 -23.56 -0.36
C MET A 125 -13.67 -24.61 0.63
N GLN A 126 -14.92 -24.50 1.07
CA GLN A 126 -15.59 -25.45 1.98
C GLN A 126 -14.78 -25.76 3.26
N GLY A 127 -14.21 -24.73 3.90
CA GLY A 127 -13.42 -24.87 5.13
C GLY A 127 -12.04 -25.50 4.93
N ARG A 128 -11.56 -25.61 3.68
CA ARG A 128 -10.21 -26.06 3.35
C ARG A 128 -9.45 -24.93 2.64
N THR A 129 -8.25 -24.66 3.09
CA THR A 129 -7.32 -23.75 2.41
C THR A 129 -6.69 -24.48 1.22
N LEU A 130 -7.07 -24.08 0.00
CA LEU A 130 -6.45 -24.56 -1.22
C LEU A 130 -5.37 -23.58 -1.67
N VAL A 131 -4.17 -24.07 -1.87
CA VAL A 131 -3.06 -23.32 -2.47
C VAL A 131 -2.82 -23.89 -3.86
N PHE A 132 -2.99 -23.08 -4.89
CA PHE A 132 -2.70 -23.48 -6.26
C PHE A 132 -1.19 -23.47 -6.49
N HIS A 133 -0.59 -24.66 -6.67
CA HIS A 133 0.84 -24.85 -6.85
C HIS A 133 1.22 -24.94 -8.34
N ASP A 134 1.11 -23.87 -9.08
CA ASP A 134 1.65 -23.80 -10.44
C ASP A 134 3.07 -23.23 -10.44
N THR A 135 4.06 -24.12 -10.37
CA THR A 135 5.47 -23.75 -10.34
C THR A 135 5.96 -23.11 -11.64
N ALA A 136 5.37 -23.47 -12.78
CA ALA A 136 5.72 -22.89 -14.08
C ALA A 136 5.19 -21.46 -14.22
N TYR A 137 3.94 -21.24 -13.82
CA TYR A 137 3.35 -19.92 -13.78
C TYR A 137 4.13 -18.99 -12.83
N TYR A 138 4.43 -19.47 -11.61
CA TYR A 138 5.23 -18.70 -10.65
C TYR A 138 6.58 -18.28 -11.25
N ALA A 139 7.32 -19.24 -11.81
CA ALA A 139 8.62 -18.99 -12.43
C ALA A 139 8.52 -18.01 -13.61
N GLY A 140 7.44 -18.06 -14.40
CA GLY A 140 7.15 -17.12 -15.47
C GLY A 140 6.97 -15.68 -14.95
N GLN A 141 6.19 -15.47 -13.87
CA GLN A 141 6.05 -14.16 -13.25
C GLN A 141 7.36 -13.65 -12.64
N MET A 142 8.11 -14.54 -11.99
CA MET A 142 9.42 -14.19 -11.41
C MET A 142 10.45 -13.81 -12.46
N LYS A 143 10.39 -14.40 -13.66
CA LYS A 143 11.21 -13.98 -14.81
C LYS A 143 10.98 -12.52 -15.19
N GLU A 144 9.71 -12.09 -15.19
CA GLU A 144 9.37 -10.70 -15.48
C GLU A 144 9.79 -9.77 -14.32
N ILE A 145 9.66 -10.20 -13.06
CA ILE A 145 10.14 -9.46 -11.89
C ILE A 145 11.67 -9.24 -11.95
N LEU A 146 12.42 -10.26 -12.36
CA LEU A 146 13.86 -10.12 -12.59
C LEU A 146 14.15 -9.11 -13.70
N ALA A 147 13.37 -9.11 -14.78
CA ALA A 147 13.52 -8.14 -15.86
C ALA A 147 13.19 -6.69 -15.43
N LEU A 148 12.42 -6.50 -14.36
CA LEU A 148 12.15 -5.20 -13.74
C LEU A 148 13.32 -4.71 -12.86
N GLY A 149 14.33 -5.54 -12.61
CA GLY A 149 15.54 -5.14 -11.88
C GLY A 149 15.68 -5.76 -10.49
N ALA A 150 14.87 -6.76 -10.13
CA ALA A 150 15.08 -7.49 -8.88
C ALA A 150 16.43 -8.22 -8.90
N ASN A 151 17.20 -8.06 -7.82
CA ASN A 151 18.56 -8.61 -7.66
C ASN A 151 18.57 -9.86 -6.78
N LEU A 152 17.72 -9.89 -5.77
CA LEU A 152 17.54 -11.03 -4.87
C LEU A 152 16.10 -11.52 -4.98
N VAL A 153 15.91 -12.78 -5.32
CA VAL A 153 14.58 -13.34 -5.56
C VAL A 153 14.41 -14.67 -4.82
N GLY A 154 13.23 -14.86 -4.34
CA GLY A 154 12.84 -16.06 -3.59
C GLY A 154 11.32 -16.22 -3.58
N GLY A 155 10.79 -16.81 -2.52
CA GLY A 155 9.36 -16.92 -2.33
C GLY A 155 8.98 -16.99 -0.87
N CYS A 156 7.76 -16.57 -0.54
CA CYS A 156 7.21 -16.57 0.80
C CYS A 156 6.10 -17.65 0.93
N CYS A 157 4.95 -17.32 1.47
CA CYS A 157 3.88 -18.26 1.77
C CYS A 157 3.47 -19.12 0.57
N GLY A 158 3.29 -20.41 0.81
CA GLY A 158 2.92 -21.39 -0.21
C GLY A 158 4.04 -21.82 -1.16
N THR A 159 5.24 -21.26 -1.04
CA THR A 159 6.40 -21.64 -1.83
C THR A 159 6.92 -23.02 -1.40
N THR A 160 7.14 -23.88 -2.36
CA THR A 160 7.67 -25.24 -2.18
C THR A 160 9.04 -25.38 -2.84
N PRO A 161 9.80 -26.44 -2.54
CA PRO A 161 11.05 -26.73 -3.26
C PRO A 161 10.87 -26.83 -4.78
N GLY A 162 9.68 -27.19 -5.27
CA GLY A 162 9.34 -27.20 -6.69
C GLY A 162 9.37 -25.81 -7.30
N HIS A 163 8.81 -24.80 -6.62
CA HIS A 163 8.84 -23.38 -7.03
C HIS A 163 10.28 -22.85 -7.09
N ILE A 164 11.07 -23.09 -6.05
CA ILE A 164 12.47 -22.67 -6.00
C ILE A 164 13.31 -23.33 -7.09
N ARG A 165 13.07 -24.64 -7.38
CA ARG A 165 13.75 -25.34 -8.47
C ARG A 165 13.40 -24.74 -9.85
N ALA A 166 12.14 -24.37 -10.06
CA ALA A 166 11.71 -23.70 -11.29
C ALA A 166 12.32 -22.30 -11.40
N LEU A 167 12.30 -21.51 -10.31
CA LEU A 167 12.92 -20.20 -10.23
C LEU A 167 14.43 -20.25 -10.49
N LYS A 168 15.15 -21.21 -9.91
CA LYS A 168 16.59 -21.41 -10.15
C LYS A 168 16.91 -21.55 -11.65
N LYS A 169 16.10 -22.31 -12.39
CA LYS A 169 16.29 -22.45 -13.85
C LYS A 169 16.12 -21.11 -14.59
N VAL A 170 15.16 -20.28 -14.14
CA VAL A 170 14.96 -18.94 -14.72
C VAL A 170 16.17 -18.06 -14.47
N VAL A 171 16.66 -18.00 -13.21
CA VAL A 171 17.83 -17.19 -12.84
C VAL A 171 19.08 -17.62 -13.60
N GLN A 172 19.33 -18.93 -13.73
CA GLN A 172 20.50 -19.45 -14.44
C GLN A 172 20.50 -19.17 -15.96
N ASN A 173 19.32 -19.03 -16.56
CA ASN A 173 19.15 -18.77 -17.98
C ASN A 173 19.04 -17.28 -18.33
N GLN A 174 19.09 -16.39 -17.34
CA GLN A 174 19.15 -14.95 -17.61
C GLN A 174 20.62 -14.53 -17.71
N GLU A 175 21.04 -14.07 -18.87
CA GLU A 175 22.21 -13.19 -19.00
C GLU A 175 22.00 -12.00 -18.06
N GLN A 176 23.07 -11.53 -17.38
CA GLN A 176 23.02 -10.43 -16.41
C GLN A 176 22.22 -9.26 -17.00
N VAL A 177 20.95 -9.17 -16.64
CA VAL A 177 20.11 -8.05 -17.07
C VAL A 177 20.49 -6.85 -16.24
N ARG A 178 21.30 -5.97 -16.82
CA ARG A 178 21.44 -4.61 -16.28
C ARG A 178 20.03 -4.01 -16.23
N PRO A 179 19.65 -3.28 -15.16
CA PRO A 179 18.32 -2.70 -15.04
C PRO A 179 18.00 -1.91 -16.31
N LYS A 180 17.09 -2.43 -17.13
CA LYS A 180 16.54 -1.69 -18.26
C LYS A 180 15.76 -0.53 -17.67
N LYS A 181 16.05 0.69 -18.15
CA LYS A 181 15.13 1.82 -17.98
C LYS A 181 13.75 1.32 -18.35
N LEU A 182 12.84 1.27 -17.36
CA LEU A 182 11.44 1.04 -17.63
C LEU A 182 11.00 2.08 -18.67
N ALA A 183 10.61 1.61 -19.85
CA ALA A 183 9.92 2.47 -20.80
C ALA A 183 8.69 3.00 -20.05
N LYS A 184 8.54 4.30 -20.06
CA LYS A 184 7.30 4.95 -19.63
C LYS A 184 6.19 4.46 -20.55
N GLU A 185 5.47 3.41 -20.18
CA GLU A 185 4.07 3.38 -20.53
C GLU A 185 3.43 4.44 -19.63
N ASN A 186 3.28 5.61 -20.23
CA ASN A 186 2.38 6.62 -19.71
C ASN A 186 0.98 6.00 -19.78
N GLU A 187 0.57 5.28 -18.75
CA GLU A 187 -0.79 5.47 -18.32
C GLU A 187 -0.82 6.94 -17.87
N ASN A 188 -1.22 7.78 -18.78
CA ASN A 188 -1.70 9.10 -18.48
C ASN A 188 -2.93 8.90 -17.57
N PHE A 189 -2.72 8.72 -16.29
CA PHE A 189 -3.58 9.38 -15.35
C PHE A 189 -3.40 10.86 -15.70
N GLY A 190 -4.38 11.39 -16.45
CA GLY A 190 -4.32 12.75 -16.96
C GLY A 190 -3.86 13.60 -15.80
N GLU A 191 -2.89 14.48 -16.05
CA GLU A 191 -2.50 15.48 -15.06
C GLU A 191 -3.81 15.99 -14.48
N VAL A 192 -4.04 15.70 -13.20
CA VAL A 192 -5.15 16.31 -12.47
C VAL A 192 -4.79 17.78 -12.55
N LYS A 193 -5.38 18.47 -13.52
CA LYS A 193 -5.23 19.90 -13.64
C LYS A 193 -5.63 20.43 -12.27
N ASP A 194 -4.68 20.98 -11.54
CA ASP A 194 -4.91 21.58 -10.22
C ASP A 194 -5.88 22.76 -10.44
N ASN A 195 -7.14 22.42 -10.53
CA ASN A 195 -8.24 23.36 -10.61
C ASN A 195 -8.97 23.33 -9.25
N PRO A 196 -8.39 24.02 -8.25
CA PRO A 196 -8.90 23.93 -6.89
C PRO A 196 -10.32 24.48 -6.83
N THR A 197 -11.19 23.75 -6.16
CA THR A 197 -12.57 24.16 -5.89
C THR A 197 -12.59 25.47 -5.07
N PRO A 198 -13.72 26.22 -5.05
CA PRO A 198 -13.87 27.42 -4.22
C PRO A 198 -13.49 27.19 -2.76
N PHE A 199 -13.88 26.04 -2.19
CA PHE A 199 -13.53 25.63 -0.84
C PHE A 199 -11.99 25.51 -0.67
N ILE A 200 -11.33 24.78 -1.57
CA ILE A 200 -9.88 24.60 -1.52
C ILE A 200 -9.13 25.92 -1.69
N ARG A 201 -9.60 26.80 -2.59
CA ARG A 201 -9.02 28.15 -2.75
C ARG A 201 -9.15 28.98 -1.49
N LYS A 202 -10.31 28.94 -0.82
CA LYS A 202 -10.56 29.65 0.44
C LYS A 202 -9.64 29.13 1.55
N LEU A 203 -9.49 27.80 1.66
CA LEU A 203 -8.63 27.14 2.63
C LEU A 203 -7.14 27.46 2.41
N ARG A 204 -6.65 27.33 1.18
CA ARG A 204 -5.25 27.70 0.80
C ARG A 204 -4.96 29.19 1.03
N GLY A 205 -5.97 30.03 0.93
CA GLY A 205 -5.88 31.49 1.24
C GLY A 205 -5.89 31.79 2.74
N GLY A 206 -5.82 30.82 3.63
CA GLY A 206 -5.81 30.99 5.09
C GLY A 206 -7.13 31.50 5.68
N LYS A 207 -8.22 31.45 4.92
CA LYS A 207 -9.55 31.89 5.39
C LYS A 207 -10.24 30.74 6.15
N LYS A 208 -11.03 31.08 7.17
CA LYS A 208 -11.90 30.13 7.84
C LYS A 208 -12.94 29.58 6.88
N VAL A 209 -13.19 28.29 6.96
CA VAL A 209 -14.19 27.56 6.17
C VAL A 209 -15.21 26.91 7.08
N PHE A 210 -16.47 26.87 6.65
CA PHE A 210 -17.57 26.25 7.36
C PHE A 210 -17.93 24.93 6.69
N VAL A 211 -17.70 23.84 7.40
CA VAL A 211 -18.06 22.46 6.97
C VAL A 211 -19.21 22.00 7.85
N VAL A 212 -20.29 21.53 7.24
CA VAL A 212 -21.46 21.04 7.96
C VAL A 212 -21.85 19.68 7.43
N GLU A 213 -21.99 18.70 8.34
CA GLU A 213 -22.51 17.38 7.99
C GLU A 213 -24.04 17.41 7.94
N LEU A 214 -24.60 16.87 6.87
CA LEU A 214 -26.03 16.67 6.70
C LEU A 214 -26.29 15.17 6.56
N ASP A 215 -27.03 14.62 7.51
CA ASP A 215 -27.38 13.21 7.52
C ASP A 215 -28.24 12.81 6.33
N ALA A 216 -27.86 11.69 5.70
CA ALA A 216 -28.68 11.05 4.70
C ALA A 216 -30.01 10.55 5.32
N PRO A 217 -31.16 10.70 4.65
CA PRO A 217 -32.44 10.22 5.16
C PRO A 217 -32.48 8.69 5.26
N PHE A 218 -33.35 8.17 6.14
CA PHE A 218 -33.56 6.72 6.30
C PHE A 218 -34.36 6.09 5.15
N ASP A 219 -35.06 6.91 4.40
CA ASP A 219 -35.94 6.48 3.31
C ASP A 219 -35.61 7.23 2.01
N ALA A 220 -36.36 6.97 0.97
CA ALA A 220 -36.21 7.63 -0.33
C ALA A 220 -36.74 9.10 -0.35
N SER A 221 -37.26 9.62 0.78
CA SER A 221 -37.79 10.98 0.83
C SER A 221 -36.65 12.00 0.92
N SER A 222 -36.37 12.66 -0.19
CA SER A 222 -35.31 13.68 -0.28
C SER A 222 -35.74 15.09 0.10
N ASP A 223 -37.02 15.35 0.42
CA ASP A 223 -37.51 16.72 0.65
C ASP A 223 -36.87 17.40 1.86
N LYS A 224 -36.74 16.71 2.99
CA LYS A 224 -36.06 17.26 4.16
C LYS A 224 -34.58 17.53 3.88
N PHE A 225 -33.93 16.59 3.19
CA PHE A 225 -32.55 16.70 2.79
C PHE A 225 -32.35 17.93 1.87
N ARG A 226 -33.18 18.08 0.83
CA ARG A 226 -33.16 19.25 -0.07
C ARG A 226 -33.33 20.56 0.67
N LYS A 227 -34.32 20.66 1.58
CA LYS A 227 -34.53 21.85 2.41
C LYS A 227 -33.29 22.15 3.28
N GLY A 228 -32.66 21.13 3.84
CA GLY A 228 -31.43 21.25 4.60
C GLY A 228 -30.27 21.82 3.75
N VAL A 229 -30.06 21.27 2.55
CA VAL A 229 -29.02 21.74 1.62
C VAL A 229 -29.24 23.22 1.26
N CYS A 230 -30.46 23.63 0.89
CA CYS A 230 -30.77 25.02 0.57
C CYS A 230 -30.54 25.95 1.76
N ALA A 231 -31.01 25.57 2.95
CA ALA A 231 -30.83 26.36 4.14
C ALA A 231 -29.34 26.54 4.52
N LEU A 232 -28.51 25.51 4.36
CA LEU A 232 -27.08 25.58 4.63
C LEU A 232 -26.36 26.49 3.62
N GLN A 233 -26.73 26.42 2.33
CA GLN A 233 -26.22 27.34 1.32
C GLN A 233 -26.60 28.79 1.63
N GLU A 234 -27.84 29.07 1.97
CA GLU A 234 -28.33 30.44 2.31
C GLU A 234 -27.58 31.00 3.53
N ASN A 235 -27.10 30.14 4.43
CA ASN A 235 -26.33 30.55 5.60
C ASN A 235 -24.80 30.53 5.38
N GLY A 236 -24.34 30.43 4.14
CA GLY A 236 -22.95 30.63 3.76
C GLY A 236 -22.01 29.51 4.14
N VAL A 237 -22.51 28.26 4.19
CA VAL A 237 -21.71 27.07 4.38
C VAL A 237 -20.85 26.84 3.13
N ASP A 238 -19.56 26.54 3.31
CA ASP A 238 -18.61 26.37 2.22
C ASP A 238 -18.68 24.97 1.61
N ILE A 239 -18.93 23.95 2.44
CA ILE A 239 -19.05 22.57 2.01
C ILE A 239 -20.01 21.80 2.90
N ILE A 240 -20.86 20.98 2.32
CA ILE A 240 -21.75 20.07 3.03
C ILE A 240 -21.19 18.65 2.87
N THR A 241 -20.94 17.98 3.99
CA THR A 241 -20.62 16.54 3.98
C THR A 241 -21.90 15.73 4.13
N VAL A 242 -21.99 14.59 3.45
CA VAL A 242 -23.14 13.69 3.51
C VAL A 242 -22.69 12.35 4.09
N SER A 243 -23.25 12.00 5.25
CA SER A 243 -22.86 10.77 5.97
C SER A 243 -23.30 9.52 5.22
N ASP A 244 -22.41 8.49 5.21
CA ASP A 244 -22.73 7.17 4.65
C ASP A 244 -23.02 6.18 5.78
N SER A 245 -24.29 5.81 5.90
CA SER A 245 -24.76 4.78 6.84
C SER A 245 -24.18 4.88 8.27
N PRO A 246 -24.27 6.06 8.93
CA PRO A 246 -23.68 6.28 10.25
C PRO A 246 -24.24 5.28 11.27
N MET A 247 -23.38 4.84 12.18
CA MET A 247 -23.68 3.81 13.20
C MET A 247 -24.21 2.49 12.62
N ALA A 248 -23.77 2.12 11.41
CA ALA A 248 -24.18 0.90 10.70
C ALA A 248 -25.70 0.80 10.45
N ARG A 249 -26.39 1.93 10.32
CA ARG A 249 -27.82 1.97 9.97
C ARG A 249 -27.97 2.34 8.50
N ALA A 250 -28.71 1.51 7.77
CA ALA A 250 -28.99 1.78 6.36
C ALA A 250 -29.65 3.15 6.16
N ARG A 251 -29.13 3.92 5.22
CA ARG A 251 -29.59 5.23 4.80
C ARG A 251 -29.64 5.31 3.29
N ALA A 252 -30.22 6.37 2.76
CA ALA A 252 -30.08 6.68 1.33
C ALA A 252 -28.59 6.85 0.97
N ASP A 253 -28.21 6.42 -0.22
CA ASP A 253 -26.83 6.46 -0.71
C ASP A 253 -26.25 7.88 -0.73
N ALA A 254 -25.10 8.09 -0.09
CA ALA A 254 -24.50 9.40 0.08
C ALA A 254 -24.04 10.00 -1.25
N SER A 255 -23.53 9.19 -2.18
CA SER A 255 -23.05 9.63 -3.49
C SER A 255 -24.20 10.09 -4.38
N LEU A 256 -25.32 9.34 -4.40
CA LEU A 256 -26.53 9.75 -5.12
C LEU A 256 -27.12 11.04 -4.55
N LEU A 257 -27.15 11.17 -3.21
CA LEU A 257 -27.60 12.40 -2.56
C LEU A 257 -26.69 13.59 -2.86
N ALA A 258 -25.38 13.39 -2.97
CA ALA A 258 -24.44 14.44 -3.36
C ALA A 258 -24.74 14.95 -4.78
N VAL A 259 -24.96 14.05 -5.74
CA VAL A 259 -25.37 14.43 -7.10
C VAL A 259 -26.71 15.18 -7.09
N TYR A 260 -27.66 14.72 -6.29
CA TYR A 260 -28.95 15.40 -6.14
C TYR A 260 -28.80 16.80 -5.53
N ALA A 261 -28.03 16.94 -4.46
CA ALA A 261 -27.74 18.22 -3.81
C ALA A 261 -27.11 19.24 -4.76
N LYS A 262 -26.15 18.80 -5.58
CA LYS A 262 -25.51 19.67 -6.61
C LYS A 262 -26.48 20.17 -7.66
N LYS A 263 -27.57 19.49 -7.93
CA LYS A 263 -28.66 19.96 -8.81
C LYS A 263 -29.58 20.97 -8.12
N CYS A 264 -29.64 20.95 -6.79
CA CYS A 264 -30.56 21.79 -6.01
C CYS A 264 -29.91 23.08 -5.51
N ALA A 265 -28.57 23.10 -5.38
CA ALA A 265 -27.85 24.18 -4.72
C ALA A 265 -26.42 24.34 -5.28
N ASP A 266 -25.93 25.57 -5.31
CA ASP A 266 -24.54 25.87 -5.71
C ASP A 266 -23.62 25.94 -4.48
N VAL A 267 -23.48 24.77 -3.85
CA VAL A 267 -22.56 24.56 -2.72
C VAL A 267 -21.72 23.33 -3.00
N GLU A 268 -20.52 23.26 -2.46
CA GLU A 268 -19.70 22.05 -2.58
C GLU A 268 -20.25 20.95 -1.68
N ILE A 269 -20.25 19.71 -2.21
CA ILE A 269 -20.75 18.55 -1.49
C ILE A 269 -19.65 17.49 -1.45
N MET A 270 -19.44 16.91 -0.28
CA MET A 270 -18.48 15.84 -0.04
C MET A 270 -19.22 14.61 0.51
N PRO A 271 -19.54 13.61 -0.32
CA PRO A 271 -20.11 12.38 0.22
C PRO A 271 -19.08 11.58 0.99
N HIS A 272 -19.48 10.96 2.08
CA HIS A 272 -18.70 9.92 2.73
C HIS A 272 -18.91 8.59 1.99
N VAL A 273 -17.86 7.76 1.98
CA VAL A 273 -17.91 6.40 1.44
C VAL A 273 -17.40 5.45 2.50
N ALA A 274 -18.31 4.72 3.13
CA ALA A 274 -17.98 3.75 4.19
C ALA A 274 -17.45 2.44 3.58
N MET A 275 -16.16 2.25 3.61
CA MET A 275 -15.50 1.07 3.00
C MET A 275 -15.89 -0.25 3.70
N ARG A 276 -16.33 -0.20 4.97
CA ARG A 276 -16.73 -1.37 5.75
C ARG A 276 -17.89 -2.14 5.12
N ASP A 277 -18.87 -1.43 4.57
CA ASP A 277 -20.14 -2.00 4.12
C ASP A 277 -20.20 -2.19 2.60
N ARG A 278 -19.12 -1.94 1.88
CA ARG A 278 -19.01 -2.03 0.42
C ARG A 278 -17.97 -3.04 -0.01
N ASN A 279 -18.26 -3.76 -1.07
CA ASN A 279 -17.25 -4.59 -1.71
C ASN A 279 -16.35 -3.76 -2.64
N LEU A 280 -15.22 -4.32 -3.06
CA LEU A 280 -14.24 -3.63 -3.89
C LEU A 280 -14.80 -3.15 -5.23
N ILE A 281 -15.77 -3.89 -5.82
CA ILE A 281 -16.41 -3.51 -7.08
C ILE A 281 -17.26 -2.27 -6.88
N GLY A 282 -18.06 -2.22 -5.80
CA GLY A 282 -18.87 -1.06 -5.45
C GLY A 282 -18.01 0.18 -5.20
N LEU A 283 -16.91 0.05 -4.45
CA LEU A 283 -15.98 1.16 -4.22
C LEU A 283 -15.36 1.70 -5.51
N ARG A 284 -14.93 0.82 -6.42
CA ARG A 284 -14.35 1.24 -7.71
C ARG A 284 -15.36 1.89 -8.66
N SER A 285 -16.64 1.65 -8.48
CA SER A 285 -17.69 2.26 -9.31
C SER A 285 -18.10 3.64 -8.83
N GLU A 286 -17.68 4.05 -7.62
CA GLU A 286 -18.01 5.35 -7.04
C GLU A 286 -16.90 6.40 -7.22
N ILE A 287 -15.66 5.94 -7.41
CA ILE A 287 -14.48 6.77 -7.65
C ILE A 287 -14.31 7.01 -9.16
#